data_ff325520a350a2ef7619b8cd38b7bf58
#
_entry.id   ff325520a350a2ef7619b8cd38b7bf58
#
_cell.length_a   1.000
_cell.length_b   1.000
_cell.length_c   1.000
_cell.angle_alpha   90.00
_cell.angle_beta   90.00
_cell.angle_gamma   90.00
#
_symmetry.space_group_name_H-M   'P 1'
#
loop_
_entity.id
_entity.type
_entity.pdbx_description
1 polymer ?
#
loop_
_entity_poly.entity_id
_entity_poly.type
_entity_poly.pdbx_seq_one_letter_code
_entity_poly.pdbx_strand_id
1 'polypeptide(L)'
;MKLRFEHGALLAVTGLVVGLILTVGLNPLNTETSSPKASLRLAVSQAVPEKMAGGNVPGNVPGVDLSVPEKIVEQAAQAVAELVAVVAKIVSAPTNMAGIDTLTGVFDVDDVDLVHRLQRLKTTGALSEKFDKLGYDLDRVRAGNATVPRLFLASLPGDIRNIREARLRKSLFFKSVLPLVLQANEEIMRDRRRLWNIHFQQSLDKKLGPADRLWLMVMAERYNVKRGDIDTLLKRVDIIPPSLALAQAAEESGWGTSRFIHEGNAVFGQWTFSESGNLVPARRDNGQVHRIRAFSSLLDSVRAYARNLNTHGAYREFRRQRHALRLKGAPLDGLLMVDNLKSYSQRGEKYVETIRTLIETNNLHRLDDARLRDEKPGPRSLI
;
A
#
# COMPACT_ATOMS: atom_id res chain seq x y z
N MET A 1 14.56 -14.77 20.44
CA MET A 1 14.04 -13.51 21.03
C MET A 1 14.89 -12.28 20.71
N LYS A 2 15.96 -12.39 19.90
CA LYS A 2 16.85 -11.27 19.49
C LYS A 2 16.33 -10.42 18.31
N LEU A 3 15.36 -10.91 17.52
CA LEU A 3 14.89 -10.22 16.29
C LEU A 3 13.96 -9.01 16.50
N ARG A 4 13.38 -8.84 17.69
CA ARG A 4 12.40 -7.75 17.92
C ARG A 4 13.03 -6.38 18.27
N PHE A 5 14.26 -6.38 18.75
CA PHE A 5 14.96 -5.16 19.16
C PHE A 5 15.53 -4.38 17.97
N GLU A 6 16.05 -5.07 16.98
CA GLU A 6 16.61 -4.44 15.77
C GLU A 6 15.55 -3.69 14.94
N HIS A 7 14.31 -4.21 14.89
CA HIS A 7 13.20 -3.55 14.18
C HIS A 7 12.73 -2.27 14.87
N GLY A 8 12.74 -2.23 16.21
CA GLY A 8 12.41 -1.03 16.98
C GLY A 8 13.41 0.09 16.79
N ALA A 9 14.71 -0.25 16.77
CA ALA A 9 15.78 0.71 16.56
C ALA A 9 15.78 1.30 15.13
N LEU A 10 15.49 0.46 14.13
CA LEU A 10 15.40 0.90 12.72
C LEU A 10 14.21 1.84 12.48
N LEU A 11 13.05 1.54 13.08
CA LEU A 11 11.86 2.42 13.02
C LEU A 11 12.09 3.75 13.74
N ALA A 12 12.79 3.75 14.86
CA ALA A 12 13.14 4.99 15.58
C ALA A 12 14.09 5.87 14.76
N VAL A 13 15.09 5.28 14.11
CA VAL A 13 16.03 6.00 13.23
C VAL A 13 15.32 6.55 11.99
N THR A 14 14.43 5.78 11.37
CA THR A 14 13.64 6.23 10.20
C THR A 14 12.68 7.36 10.57
N GLY A 15 12.01 7.29 11.74
CA GLY A 15 11.16 8.36 12.24
C GLY A 15 11.92 9.65 12.56
N LEU A 16 13.15 9.53 13.06
CA LEU A 16 14.02 10.67 13.39
C LEU A 16 14.54 11.37 12.13
N VAL A 17 14.88 10.61 11.09
CA VAL A 17 15.33 11.15 9.80
C VAL A 17 14.19 11.86 9.06
N VAL A 18 12.99 11.30 9.05
CA VAL A 18 11.80 11.95 8.47
C VAL A 18 11.41 13.20 9.25
N GLY A 19 11.48 13.18 10.59
CA GLY A 19 11.26 14.35 11.44
C GLY A 19 12.27 15.48 11.18
N LEU A 20 13.54 15.13 10.95
CA LEU A 20 14.61 16.11 10.67
C LEU A 20 14.43 16.75 9.28
N ILE A 21 14.03 15.98 8.28
CA ILE A 21 13.75 16.49 6.91
C ILE A 21 12.56 17.45 6.92
N LEU A 22 11.50 17.15 7.69
CA LEU A 22 10.35 18.03 7.84
C LEU A 22 10.66 19.33 8.57
N THR A 23 11.51 19.31 9.59
CA THR A 23 11.89 20.52 10.33
C THR A 23 12.84 21.42 9.53
N VAL A 24 13.74 20.86 8.72
CA VAL A 24 14.64 21.64 7.84
C VAL A 24 13.89 22.23 6.65
N GLY A 25 12.85 21.52 6.12
CA GLY A 25 12.03 22.02 5.01
C GLY A 25 11.02 23.11 5.40
N LEU A 26 10.65 23.22 6.69
CA LEU A 26 9.65 24.19 7.17
C LEU A 26 10.24 25.41 7.87
N ASN A 27 11.55 25.42 8.18
CA ASN A 27 12.24 26.56 8.81
C ASN A 27 13.63 26.74 8.20
N PRO A 28 13.86 27.73 7.34
CA PRO A 28 15.19 28.02 6.85
C PRO A 28 16.04 28.55 8.00
N LEU A 29 17.01 27.75 8.44
CA LEU A 29 17.95 28.09 9.50
C LEU A 29 18.89 29.20 9.03
N ASN A 30 18.91 30.30 9.78
CA ASN A 30 20.00 31.27 9.74
C ASN A 30 21.31 30.53 10.14
N THR A 31 22.26 30.53 9.22
CA THR A 31 23.56 29.88 9.39
C THR A 31 24.47 30.71 10.30
N GLU A 32 24.50 30.36 11.58
CA GLU A 32 25.70 30.56 12.40
C GLU A 32 26.32 29.19 12.68
N THR A 33 27.63 29.15 12.46
CA THR A 33 28.49 27.96 12.41
C THR A 33 28.58 27.23 13.75
N SER A 34 27.83 26.10 13.87
CA SER A 34 28.14 25.06 14.86
C SER A 34 28.33 23.71 14.17
N SER A 35 29.37 22.97 14.59
CA SER A 35 29.79 21.71 13.99
C SER A 35 28.63 20.68 13.99
N PRO A 36 28.36 19.99 12.90
CA PRO A 36 27.27 19.00 12.77
C PRO A 36 27.29 17.86 13.82
N LYS A 37 28.48 17.55 14.35
CA LYS A 37 28.68 16.53 15.40
C LYS A 37 28.12 16.92 16.77
N ALA A 38 28.10 18.21 17.11
CA ALA A 38 27.58 18.70 18.40
C ALA A 38 26.05 18.70 18.40
N SER A 39 25.42 19.10 17.29
CA SER A 39 23.95 19.10 17.14
C SER A 39 23.34 17.71 17.16
N LEU A 40 24.03 16.70 16.60
CA LEU A 40 23.58 15.31 16.60
C LEU A 40 23.64 14.68 18.01
N ARG A 41 24.69 15.00 18.80
CA ARG A 41 24.80 14.55 20.19
C ARG A 41 23.71 15.14 21.09
N LEU A 42 23.31 16.38 20.86
CA LEU A 42 22.24 17.03 21.62
C LEU A 42 20.86 16.45 21.29
N ALA A 43 20.59 16.17 20.01
CA ALA A 43 19.33 15.57 19.54
C ALA A 43 19.15 14.12 20.04
N VAL A 44 20.21 13.34 20.08
CA VAL A 44 20.18 11.97 20.63
C VAL A 44 19.99 11.97 22.13
N SER A 45 20.56 12.94 22.85
CA SER A 45 20.39 13.09 24.31
C SER A 45 18.97 13.54 24.72
N GLN A 46 18.27 14.30 23.86
CA GLN A 46 16.89 14.75 24.11
C GLN A 46 15.80 13.75 23.69
N ALA A 47 16.14 12.75 22.86
CA ALA A 47 15.21 11.75 22.37
C ALA A 47 15.01 10.54 23.31
N VAL A 48 15.76 10.46 24.42
CA VAL A 48 15.58 9.41 25.44
C VAL A 48 14.62 9.94 26.50
N PRO A 49 13.41 9.33 26.67
CA PRO A 49 12.48 9.78 27.70
C PRO A 49 13.06 9.53 29.10
N GLU A 50 13.14 10.57 29.93
CA GLU A 50 13.63 10.60 31.31
C GLU A 50 12.83 9.70 32.30
N LYS A 51 11.85 8.95 31.81
CA LYS A 51 10.88 8.19 32.61
C LYS A 51 11.24 6.71 32.83
N MET A 52 12.47 6.28 32.50
CA MET A 52 12.93 4.92 32.82
C MET A 52 13.97 4.82 33.96
N ALA A 53 14.24 5.92 34.66
CA ALA A 53 15.13 5.94 35.84
C ALA A 53 14.36 6.16 37.16
N GLY A 54 13.51 5.20 37.54
CA GLY A 54 12.82 5.32 38.82
C GLY A 54 11.66 4.33 38.97
N GLY A 55 11.96 3.06 39.08
CA GLY A 55 10.98 2.05 39.46
C GLY A 55 11.66 0.92 40.22
N ASN A 56 11.49 0.85 41.53
CA ASN A 56 11.89 -0.28 42.37
C ASN A 56 11.29 -1.57 41.85
N VAL A 57 12.13 -2.48 41.42
CA VAL A 57 11.78 -3.89 41.14
C VAL A 57 12.50 -4.75 42.18
N PRO A 58 11.77 -5.52 42.99
CA PRO A 58 12.39 -6.55 43.82
C PRO A 58 12.55 -7.83 43.00
N GLY A 59 13.73 -8.42 42.98
CA GLY A 59 13.95 -9.79 42.49
C GLY A 59 15.11 -9.92 41.51
N ASN A 60 16.17 -10.51 42.01
CA ASN A 60 17.43 -10.90 41.42
C ASN A 60 17.24 -11.64 40.07
N VAL A 61 17.62 -11.03 38.92
CA VAL A 61 17.80 -11.69 37.63
C VAL A 61 19.23 -11.40 37.17
N PRO A 62 20.02 -12.44 36.75
CA PRO A 62 21.42 -12.24 36.36
C PRO A 62 21.53 -11.33 35.12
N GLY A 63 22.50 -10.41 35.19
CA GLY A 63 22.74 -9.29 34.29
C GLY A 63 22.60 -9.58 32.80
N VAL A 64 21.61 -8.95 32.20
CA VAL A 64 21.58 -8.68 30.76
C VAL A 64 22.18 -7.30 30.57
N ASP A 65 23.40 -7.24 30.04
CA ASP A 65 24.04 -6.01 29.63
C ASP A 65 23.25 -5.41 28.44
N LEU A 66 22.55 -4.29 28.68
CA LEU A 66 21.76 -3.57 27.69
C LEU A 66 22.59 -2.49 26.98
N SER A 67 23.91 -2.45 27.12
CA SER A 67 24.77 -1.55 26.38
C SER A 67 24.80 -1.95 24.91
N VAL A 68 24.32 -1.03 24.04
CA VAL A 68 24.52 -1.17 22.60
C VAL A 68 26.02 -1.08 22.32
N PRO A 69 26.64 -2.05 21.64
CA PRO A 69 28.06 -2.01 21.35
C PRO A 69 28.42 -0.69 20.64
N GLU A 70 29.40 0.02 21.17
CA GLU A 70 29.84 1.34 20.71
C GLU A 70 30.13 1.34 19.20
N LYS A 71 30.60 0.24 18.66
CA LYS A 71 30.83 0.00 17.23
C LYS A 71 29.55 0.08 16.37
N ILE A 72 28.39 -0.32 16.90
CA ILE A 72 27.10 -0.23 16.17
C ILE A 72 26.59 1.21 16.17
N VAL A 73 26.80 1.92 17.28
CA VAL A 73 26.45 3.36 17.35
C VAL A 73 27.32 4.18 16.40
N GLU A 74 28.61 3.85 16.33
CA GLU A 74 29.56 4.54 15.44
C GLU A 74 29.28 4.25 13.96
N GLN A 75 28.96 3.02 13.61
CA GLN A 75 28.57 2.65 12.23
C GLN A 75 27.22 3.30 11.82
N ALA A 76 26.28 3.39 12.73
CA ALA A 76 25.03 4.09 12.47
C ALA A 76 25.24 5.60 12.32
N ALA A 77 26.08 6.22 13.14
CA ALA A 77 26.44 7.63 13.03
C ALA A 77 27.18 7.94 11.73
N GLN A 78 28.05 7.04 11.29
CA GLN A 78 28.79 7.20 10.04
C GLN A 78 27.88 7.07 8.81
N ALA A 79 26.95 6.11 8.81
CA ALA A 79 25.95 5.96 7.76
C ALA A 79 25.00 7.17 7.65
N VAL A 80 24.62 7.75 8.80
CA VAL A 80 23.82 8.98 8.85
C VAL A 80 24.61 10.17 8.33
N ALA A 81 25.90 10.29 8.68
CA ALA A 81 26.76 11.37 8.21
C ALA A 81 26.98 11.32 6.69
N GLU A 82 27.13 10.11 6.13
CA GLU A 82 27.23 9.91 4.67
C GLU A 82 25.92 10.29 3.97
N LEU A 83 24.77 9.91 4.55
CA LEU A 83 23.47 10.28 4.01
C LEU A 83 23.23 11.79 4.04
N VAL A 84 23.61 12.46 5.14
CA VAL A 84 23.55 13.93 5.27
C VAL A 84 24.47 14.62 4.28
N ALA A 85 25.67 14.08 4.04
CA ALA A 85 26.60 14.63 3.05
C ALA A 85 26.07 14.48 1.61
N VAL A 86 25.37 13.38 1.30
CA VAL A 86 24.70 13.19 0.00
C VAL A 86 23.54 14.16 -0.17
N VAL A 87 22.69 14.32 0.86
CA VAL A 87 21.57 15.27 0.85
C VAL A 87 22.07 16.72 0.76
N ALA A 88 23.14 17.09 1.48
CA ALA A 88 23.75 18.41 1.42
C ALA A 88 24.35 18.71 0.02
N LYS A 89 24.94 17.72 -0.63
CA LYS A 89 25.42 17.84 -2.02
C LYS A 89 24.28 18.04 -3.02
N ILE A 90 23.14 17.42 -2.80
CA ILE A 90 21.93 17.55 -3.64
C ILE A 90 21.30 18.94 -3.45
N VAL A 91 21.24 19.43 -2.21
CA VAL A 91 20.62 20.73 -1.88
C VAL A 91 21.51 21.92 -2.29
N SER A 92 22.85 21.75 -2.30
CA SER A 92 23.82 22.81 -2.66
C SER A 92 24.28 22.82 -4.13
N ALA A 93 23.82 21.85 -4.93
CA ALA A 93 24.10 21.86 -6.36
C ALA A 93 23.25 22.92 -7.07
N PRO A 94 23.82 23.74 -7.96
CA PRO A 94 23.02 24.65 -8.78
C PRO A 94 22.04 23.80 -9.58
N THR A 95 20.78 24.22 -9.60
CA THR A 95 19.57 23.55 -10.13
C THR A 95 19.76 23.07 -11.58
N ASN A 96 20.51 22.01 -11.76
CA ASN A 96 20.51 21.27 -13.00
C ASN A 96 19.61 20.04 -12.74
N MET A 97 18.46 20.02 -13.37
CA MET A 97 17.33 19.10 -13.14
C MET A 97 17.64 17.59 -13.27
N ALA A 98 18.85 17.23 -13.68
CA ALA A 98 19.27 15.83 -13.87
C ALA A 98 19.46 15.02 -12.56
N GLY A 99 19.53 15.67 -11.39
CA GLY A 99 19.72 15.00 -10.09
C GLY A 99 18.44 14.60 -9.38
N ILE A 100 17.31 15.20 -9.76
CA ILE A 100 16.00 14.93 -9.12
C ILE A 100 15.42 13.62 -9.63
N ASP A 101 15.70 13.23 -10.86
CA ASP A 101 15.24 11.98 -11.45
C ASP A 101 15.75 10.73 -10.71
N THR A 102 16.87 10.84 -9.99
CA THR A 102 17.44 9.69 -9.26
C THR A 102 16.71 9.42 -7.94
N LEU A 103 16.16 10.45 -7.29
CA LEU A 103 15.40 10.29 -6.05
C LEU A 103 13.91 9.99 -6.33
N THR A 104 13.36 10.55 -7.40
CA THR A 104 11.98 10.23 -7.84
C THR A 104 11.82 8.77 -8.23
N GLY A 105 12.90 8.09 -8.62
CA GLY A 105 12.90 6.65 -8.89
C GLY A 105 12.84 5.75 -7.64
N VAL A 106 13.04 6.28 -6.44
CA VAL A 106 13.02 5.53 -5.17
C VAL A 106 11.68 5.69 -4.44
N PHE A 107 11.09 6.89 -4.53
CA PHE A 107 9.80 7.20 -3.95
C PHE A 107 8.77 7.40 -5.08
N ASP A 108 7.62 6.77 -4.96
CA ASP A 108 6.55 6.89 -5.94
C ASP A 108 5.92 8.29 -5.82
N VAL A 109 6.43 9.25 -6.60
CA VAL A 109 5.94 10.64 -6.62
C VAL A 109 4.48 10.70 -7.06
N ASP A 110 4.01 9.69 -7.79
CA ASP A 110 2.61 9.55 -8.21
C ASP A 110 1.64 9.42 -7.02
N ASP A 111 2.10 8.99 -5.84
CA ASP A 111 1.26 8.88 -4.64
C ASP A 111 0.80 10.27 -4.13
N VAL A 112 1.62 11.29 -4.24
CA VAL A 112 1.28 12.66 -3.81
C VAL A 112 0.26 13.27 -4.77
N ASP A 113 0.44 13.11 -6.07
CA ASP A 113 -0.48 13.59 -7.10
C ASP A 113 -1.82 12.86 -7.04
N LEU A 114 -1.81 11.57 -6.72
CA LEU A 114 -3.02 10.76 -6.62
C LEU A 114 -3.92 11.17 -5.43
N VAL A 115 -3.33 11.57 -4.29
CA VAL A 115 -4.11 12.07 -3.15
C VAL A 115 -4.91 13.32 -3.52
N HIS A 116 -4.35 14.20 -4.36
CA HIS A 116 -5.06 15.39 -4.87
C HIS A 116 -6.15 15.04 -5.88
N ARG A 117 -6.09 13.86 -6.52
CA ARG A 117 -7.10 13.39 -7.49
C ARG A 117 -8.30 12.69 -6.83
N LEU A 118 -8.23 12.36 -5.53
CA LEU A 118 -9.33 11.72 -4.83
C LEU A 118 -10.53 12.66 -4.72
N GLN A 119 -11.68 12.22 -5.21
CA GLN A 119 -12.91 13.01 -5.20
C GLN A 119 -13.86 12.60 -4.07
N ARG A 120 -14.49 13.59 -3.46
CA ARG A 120 -15.55 13.40 -2.45
C ARG A 120 -16.87 13.88 -3.04
N LEU A 121 -17.72 12.93 -3.40
CA LEU A 121 -19.08 13.18 -3.85
C LEU A 121 -20.04 12.85 -2.71
N LYS A 122 -20.86 13.82 -2.32
CA LYS A 122 -21.70 13.72 -1.11
C LYS A 122 -22.93 12.84 -1.30
N THR A 123 -23.45 12.75 -2.53
CA THR A 123 -24.69 12.03 -2.84
C THR A 123 -24.50 11.06 -4.00
N THR A 124 -25.31 10.00 -4.02
CA THR A 124 -25.38 9.03 -5.12
C THR A 124 -25.91 9.65 -6.40
N GLY A 125 -26.76 10.69 -6.31
CA GLY A 125 -27.21 11.46 -7.46
C GLY A 125 -26.04 12.18 -8.15
N ALA A 126 -25.22 12.92 -7.39
CA ALA A 126 -24.03 13.57 -7.92
C ALA A 126 -23.02 12.57 -8.49
N LEU A 127 -22.91 11.39 -7.87
CA LEU A 127 -22.05 10.31 -8.36
C LEU A 127 -22.55 9.75 -9.69
N SER A 128 -23.85 9.48 -9.82
CA SER A 128 -24.48 9.00 -11.07
C SER A 128 -24.28 10.00 -12.20
N GLU A 129 -24.60 11.27 -11.95
CA GLU A 129 -24.38 12.35 -12.91
C GLU A 129 -22.92 12.44 -13.37
N LYS A 130 -21.98 12.27 -12.44
CA LYS A 130 -20.55 12.27 -12.79
C LYS A 130 -20.18 11.10 -13.69
N PHE A 131 -20.69 9.89 -13.41
CA PHE A 131 -20.48 8.72 -14.26
C PHE A 131 -21.07 8.93 -15.66
N ASP A 132 -22.26 9.54 -15.75
CA ASP A 132 -22.93 9.80 -17.03
C ASP A 132 -22.14 10.83 -17.86
N LYS A 133 -21.68 11.92 -17.23
CA LYS A 133 -20.81 12.94 -17.88
C LYS A 133 -19.48 12.34 -18.38
N LEU A 134 -18.97 11.30 -17.73
CA LEU A 134 -17.75 10.60 -18.16
C LEU A 134 -18.02 9.52 -19.20
N GLY A 135 -19.29 9.24 -19.52
CA GLY A 135 -19.69 8.14 -20.40
C GLY A 135 -19.30 6.78 -19.83
N TYR A 136 -19.33 6.62 -18.49
CA TYR A 136 -18.92 5.40 -17.82
C TYR A 136 -20.03 4.35 -17.82
N ASP A 137 -19.94 3.42 -18.74
CA ASP A 137 -20.86 2.30 -18.91
C ASP A 137 -20.15 0.97 -18.70
N LEU A 138 -20.59 0.22 -17.67
CA LEU A 138 -19.98 -1.09 -17.33
C LEU A 138 -20.23 -2.16 -18.40
N ASP A 139 -21.35 -2.11 -19.14
CA ASP A 139 -21.63 -3.11 -20.14
C ASP A 139 -20.72 -2.93 -21.36
N ARG A 140 -20.43 -1.67 -21.73
CA ARG A 140 -19.42 -1.35 -22.73
C ARG A 140 -18.01 -1.74 -22.30
N VAL A 141 -17.68 -1.58 -20.99
CA VAL A 141 -16.38 -2.04 -20.45
C VAL A 141 -16.30 -3.56 -20.48
N ARG A 142 -17.35 -4.28 -20.06
CA ARG A 142 -17.42 -5.76 -20.14
C ARG A 142 -17.29 -6.29 -21.57
N ALA A 143 -17.79 -5.54 -22.53
CA ALA A 143 -17.67 -5.88 -23.96
C ALA A 143 -16.29 -5.54 -24.56
N GLY A 144 -15.38 -4.94 -23.79
CA GLY A 144 -14.08 -4.45 -24.28
C GLY A 144 -14.15 -3.19 -25.15
N ASN A 145 -15.33 -2.56 -25.25
CA ASN A 145 -15.61 -1.42 -26.12
C ASN A 145 -15.42 -0.05 -25.43
N ALA A 146 -15.06 -0.04 -24.18
CA ALA A 146 -14.77 1.18 -23.42
C ALA A 146 -13.72 0.94 -22.33
N THR A 147 -12.99 2.00 -21.99
CA THR A 147 -12.06 2.05 -20.87
C THR A 147 -12.72 2.66 -19.64
N VAL A 148 -12.21 2.33 -18.47
CA VAL A 148 -12.70 2.83 -17.17
C VAL A 148 -12.15 4.23 -16.92
N PRO A 149 -12.99 5.23 -16.59
CA PRO A 149 -12.52 6.57 -16.26
C PRO A 149 -11.64 6.58 -15.01
N ARG A 150 -10.62 7.45 -14.98
CA ARG A 150 -9.79 7.70 -13.79
C ARG A 150 -10.53 8.57 -12.78
N LEU A 151 -11.64 8.07 -12.28
CA LEU A 151 -12.41 8.69 -11.19
C LEU A 151 -12.18 7.91 -9.90
N PHE A 152 -11.39 8.46 -9.03
CA PHE A 152 -11.01 7.84 -7.77
C PHE A 152 -11.78 8.50 -6.61
N LEU A 153 -12.64 7.73 -5.96
CA LEU A 153 -13.41 8.22 -4.82
C LEU A 153 -12.61 8.06 -3.53
N ALA A 154 -12.54 9.12 -2.73
CA ALA A 154 -11.97 9.07 -1.39
C ALA A 154 -12.84 8.23 -0.43
N SER A 155 -14.18 8.34 -0.59
CA SER A 155 -15.19 7.60 0.19
C SER A 155 -16.44 7.40 -0.65
N LEU A 156 -17.28 6.40 -0.30
CA LEU A 156 -18.60 6.24 -0.90
C LEU A 156 -19.57 7.30 -0.34
N PRO A 157 -20.54 7.79 -1.18
CA PRO A 157 -21.64 8.61 -0.69
C PRO A 157 -22.44 7.88 0.40
N GLY A 158 -22.77 8.60 1.48
CA GLY A 158 -23.45 8.00 2.63
C GLY A 158 -24.86 7.49 2.32
N ASP A 159 -25.52 8.04 1.32
CA ASP A 159 -26.88 7.69 0.90
C ASP A 159 -26.97 6.45 0.01
N ILE A 160 -25.84 5.82 -0.36
CA ILE A 160 -25.84 4.56 -1.13
C ILE A 160 -26.59 3.45 -0.40
N ARG A 161 -26.58 3.46 0.95
CA ARG A 161 -27.30 2.53 1.81
C ARG A 161 -28.84 2.67 1.69
N ASN A 162 -29.31 3.82 1.25
CA ASN A 162 -30.74 4.14 1.13
C ASN A 162 -31.34 3.72 -0.22
N ILE A 163 -30.48 3.33 -1.18
CA ILE A 163 -30.93 2.87 -2.50
C ILE A 163 -31.62 1.52 -2.35
N ARG A 164 -32.94 1.49 -2.57
CA ARG A 164 -33.75 0.26 -2.51
C ARG A 164 -33.58 -0.61 -3.74
N GLU A 165 -33.41 0.00 -4.90
CA GLU A 165 -33.19 -0.71 -6.16
C GLU A 165 -31.81 -1.39 -6.16
N ALA A 166 -31.81 -2.72 -6.04
CA ALA A 166 -30.59 -3.50 -5.93
C ALA A 166 -29.67 -3.38 -7.18
N ARG A 167 -30.29 -3.28 -8.38
CA ARG A 167 -29.54 -3.16 -9.64
C ARG A 167 -28.77 -1.83 -9.71
N LEU A 168 -29.41 -0.74 -9.35
CA LEU A 168 -28.78 0.59 -9.31
C LEU A 168 -27.66 0.61 -8.27
N ARG A 169 -27.91 0.13 -7.05
CA ARG A 169 -26.91 0.09 -5.99
C ARG A 169 -25.67 -0.72 -6.40
N LYS A 170 -25.86 -1.91 -6.98
CA LYS A 170 -24.76 -2.75 -7.48
C LYS A 170 -23.97 -2.04 -8.58
N SER A 171 -24.65 -1.41 -9.52
CA SER A 171 -24.01 -0.66 -10.61
C SER A 171 -23.15 0.48 -10.07
N LEU A 172 -23.70 1.32 -9.19
CA LEU A 172 -22.96 2.43 -8.58
C LEU A 172 -21.76 1.92 -7.75
N PHE A 173 -21.93 0.84 -7.01
CA PHE A 173 -20.87 0.22 -6.24
C PHE A 173 -19.72 -0.26 -7.14
N PHE A 174 -20.01 -1.04 -8.18
CA PHE A 174 -18.97 -1.50 -9.10
C PHE A 174 -18.29 -0.36 -9.86
N LYS A 175 -19.05 0.63 -10.34
CA LYS A 175 -18.50 1.82 -10.98
C LYS A 175 -17.56 2.60 -10.04
N SER A 176 -17.82 2.56 -8.72
CA SER A 176 -16.99 3.23 -7.73
C SER A 176 -15.72 2.46 -7.38
N VAL A 177 -15.78 1.12 -7.29
CA VAL A 177 -14.66 0.31 -6.80
C VAL A 177 -13.72 -0.12 -7.93
N LEU A 178 -14.24 -0.39 -9.14
CA LEU A 178 -13.42 -0.86 -10.26
C LEU A 178 -12.25 0.08 -10.61
N PRO A 179 -12.42 1.42 -10.70
CA PRO A 179 -11.30 2.32 -10.95
C PRO A 179 -10.19 2.21 -9.90
N LEU A 180 -10.55 2.01 -8.64
CA LEU A 180 -9.60 1.88 -7.52
C LEU A 180 -8.81 0.57 -7.59
N VAL A 181 -9.48 -0.53 -7.96
CA VAL A 181 -8.84 -1.83 -8.17
C VAL A 181 -7.84 -1.75 -9.32
N LEU A 182 -8.26 -1.15 -10.44
CA LEU A 182 -7.39 -0.98 -11.61
C LEU A 182 -6.20 -0.07 -11.30
N GLN A 183 -6.39 1.01 -10.53
CA GLN A 183 -5.31 1.89 -10.10
C GLN A 183 -4.28 1.14 -9.24
N ALA A 184 -4.73 0.40 -8.24
CA ALA A 184 -3.84 -0.42 -7.42
C ALA A 184 -3.09 -1.48 -8.25
N ASN A 185 -3.75 -2.07 -9.24
CA ASN A 185 -3.15 -3.02 -10.16
C ASN A 185 -2.12 -2.35 -11.10
N GLU A 186 -2.37 -1.12 -11.59
CA GLU A 186 -1.39 -0.36 -12.38
C GLU A 186 -0.12 -0.06 -11.57
N GLU A 187 -0.26 0.33 -10.30
CA GLU A 187 0.87 0.54 -9.38
C GLU A 187 1.69 -0.74 -9.21
N ILE A 188 1.03 -1.87 -8.93
CA ILE A 188 1.68 -3.17 -8.80
C ILE A 188 2.38 -3.57 -10.11
N MET A 189 1.76 -3.34 -11.27
CA MET A 189 2.36 -3.67 -12.56
C MET A 189 3.55 -2.78 -12.91
N ARG A 190 3.58 -1.54 -12.45
CA ARG A 190 4.73 -0.64 -12.57
C ARG A 190 5.92 -1.20 -11.77
N ASP A 191 5.67 -1.56 -10.50
CA ASP A 191 6.65 -2.22 -9.65
C ASP A 191 7.15 -3.54 -10.28
N ARG A 192 6.22 -4.35 -10.79
CA ARG A 192 6.53 -5.63 -11.43
C ARG A 192 7.41 -5.45 -12.66
N ARG A 193 7.14 -4.46 -13.53
CA ARG A 193 7.97 -4.18 -14.71
C ARG A 193 9.39 -3.78 -14.32
N ARG A 194 9.55 -2.93 -13.30
CA ARG A 194 10.87 -2.57 -12.77
C ARG A 194 11.60 -3.80 -12.21
N LEU A 195 10.89 -4.63 -11.45
CA LEU A 195 11.44 -5.86 -10.87
C LEU A 195 11.93 -6.83 -11.96
N TRP A 196 11.18 -7.00 -13.04
CA TRP A 196 11.58 -7.79 -14.19
C TRP A 196 12.82 -7.23 -14.89
N ASN A 197 12.89 -5.93 -15.06
CA ASN A 197 14.08 -5.28 -15.64
C ASN A 197 15.33 -5.51 -14.78
N ILE A 198 15.20 -5.38 -13.46
CA ILE A 198 16.30 -5.65 -12.52
C ILE A 198 16.70 -7.12 -12.57
N HIS A 199 15.74 -8.04 -12.55
CA HIS A 199 16.00 -9.48 -12.67
C HIS A 199 16.74 -9.82 -13.98
N PHE A 200 16.30 -9.25 -15.10
CA PHE A 200 16.97 -9.39 -16.40
C PHE A 200 18.40 -8.83 -16.39
N GLN A 201 18.64 -7.66 -15.80
CA GLN A 201 20.00 -7.12 -15.66
C GLN A 201 20.91 -8.06 -14.87
N GLN A 202 20.40 -8.64 -13.78
CA GLN A 202 21.17 -9.59 -12.98
C GLN A 202 21.47 -10.89 -13.72
N SER A 203 20.54 -11.39 -14.54
CA SER A 203 20.77 -12.58 -15.38
C SER A 203 21.88 -12.38 -16.43
N LEU A 204 22.23 -11.12 -16.71
CA LEU A 204 23.35 -10.72 -17.58
C LEU A 204 24.60 -10.33 -16.79
N ASP A 205 24.70 -10.71 -15.51
CA ASP A 205 25.79 -10.38 -14.57
C ASP A 205 26.06 -8.86 -14.44
N LYS A 206 25.07 -8.01 -14.77
CA LYS A 206 25.19 -6.56 -14.63
C LYS A 206 25.06 -6.15 -13.17
N LYS A 207 26.00 -5.31 -12.68
CA LYS A 207 25.93 -4.72 -11.35
C LYS A 207 24.78 -3.72 -11.28
N LEU A 208 23.93 -3.88 -10.31
CA LEU A 208 22.81 -2.95 -10.06
C LEU A 208 23.32 -1.62 -9.52
N GLY A 209 22.72 -0.54 -10.00
CA GLY A 209 22.96 0.81 -9.48
C GLY A 209 22.47 0.95 -8.02
N PRO A 210 22.93 1.98 -7.28
CA PRO A 210 22.54 2.21 -5.89
C PRO A 210 21.03 2.38 -5.72
N ALA A 211 20.36 3.08 -6.65
CA ALA A 211 18.90 3.30 -6.62
C ALA A 211 18.11 1.99 -6.74
N ASP A 212 18.54 1.07 -7.61
CA ASP A 212 17.85 -0.23 -7.77
C ASP A 212 18.10 -1.15 -6.58
N ARG A 213 19.29 -1.12 -5.99
CA ARG A 213 19.57 -1.85 -4.74
C ARG A 213 18.69 -1.37 -3.60
N LEU A 214 18.57 -0.05 -3.41
CA LEU A 214 17.70 0.53 -2.37
C LEU A 214 16.23 0.19 -2.64
N TRP A 215 15.77 0.35 -3.88
CA TRP A 215 14.40 0.00 -4.25
C TRP A 215 14.08 -1.47 -3.98
N LEU A 216 14.99 -2.41 -4.32
CA LEU A 216 14.82 -3.83 -4.00
C LEU A 216 14.72 -4.09 -2.50
N MET A 217 15.50 -3.37 -1.68
CA MET A 217 15.39 -3.49 -0.22
C MET A 217 14.01 -3.05 0.28
N VAL A 218 13.49 -1.92 -0.21
CA VAL A 218 12.15 -1.42 0.11
C VAL A 218 11.07 -2.41 -0.36
N MET A 219 11.21 -2.98 -1.55
CA MET A 219 10.28 -3.97 -2.06
C MET A 219 10.31 -5.28 -1.27
N ALA A 220 11.50 -5.74 -0.87
CA ALA A 220 11.64 -6.92 -0.02
C ALA A 220 10.91 -6.74 1.32
N GLU A 221 11.06 -5.58 1.95
CA GLU A 221 10.34 -5.21 3.18
C GLU A 221 8.82 -5.11 2.94
N ARG A 222 8.40 -4.35 1.92
CA ARG A 222 6.99 -4.13 1.58
C ARG A 222 6.24 -5.44 1.33
N TYR A 223 6.90 -6.41 0.69
CA TYR A 223 6.31 -7.70 0.34
C TYR A 223 6.71 -8.84 1.29
N ASN A 224 7.38 -8.53 2.41
CA ASN A 224 7.83 -9.50 3.42
C ASN A 224 8.63 -10.67 2.81
N VAL A 225 9.64 -10.33 2.01
CA VAL A 225 10.53 -11.26 1.30
C VAL A 225 11.95 -11.10 1.85
N LYS A 226 12.72 -12.18 1.89
CA LYS A 226 14.14 -12.11 2.23
C LYS A 226 14.87 -11.21 1.21
N ARG A 227 15.75 -10.35 1.70
CA ARG A 227 16.56 -9.49 0.82
C ARG A 227 17.35 -10.33 -0.18
N GLY A 228 17.30 -9.95 -1.44
CA GLY A 228 17.96 -10.65 -2.55
C GLY A 228 17.13 -11.78 -3.18
N ASP A 229 16.00 -12.19 -2.62
CA ASP A 229 15.13 -13.21 -3.19
C ASP A 229 14.15 -12.61 -4.20
N ILE A 230 14.67 -12.34 -5.41
CA ILE A 230 13.88 -11.72 -6.50
C ILE A 230 12.83 -12.68 -7.03
N ASP A 231 13.08 -13.98 -7.04
CA ASP A 231 12.12 -14.98 -7.51
C ASP A 231 10.85 -15.00 -6.66
N THR A 232 11.01 -14.90 -5.34
CA THR A 232 9.86 -14.77 -4.45
C THR A 232 9.17 -13.42 -4.61
N LEU A 233 9.91 -12.32 -4.84
CA LEU A 233 9.32 -11.03 -5.16
C LEU A 233 8.48 -11.10 -6.43
N LEU A 234 8.96 -11.71 -7.50
CA LEU A 234 8.23 -11.89 -8.76
C LEU A 234 6.93 -12.70 -8.59
N LYS A 235 6.87 -13.62 -7.61
CA LYS A 235 5.65 -14.35 -7.25
C LYS A 235 4.67 -13.50 -6.44
N ARG A 236 5.18 -12.54 -5.65
CA ARG A 236 4.36 -11.70 -4.76
C ARG A 236 3.92 -10.39 -5.40
N VAL A 237 4.78 -9.74 -6.19
CA VAL A 237 4.48 -8.47 -6.88
C VAL A 237 3.69 -8.77 -8.14
N ASP A 238 2.37 -8.98 -8.00
CA ASP A 238 1.47 -9.19 -9.12
C ASP A 238 0.04 -8.77 -8.78
N ILE A 239 -0.76 -8.49 -9.81
CA ILE A 239 -2.12 -7.98 -9.70
C ILE A 239 -3.10 -8.98 -9.08
N ILE A 240 -4.22 -8.44 -8.60
CA ILE A 240 -5.39 -9.24 -8.24
C ILE A 240 -6.41 -9.09 -9.37
N PRO A 241 -7.00 -10.20 -9.90
CA PRO A 241 -8.02 -10.11 -10.92
C PRO A 241 -9.15 -9.18 -10.49
N PRO A 242 -9.55 -8.20 -11.31
CA PRO A 242 -10.61 -7.26 -10.99
C PRO A 242 -11.93 -7.94 -10.59
N SER A 243 -12.32 -9.01 -11.27
CA SER A 243 -13.51 -9.79 -10.94
C SER A 243 -13.50 -10.30 -9.51
N LEU A 244 -12.38 -10.84 -9.07
CA LEU A 244 -12.20 -11.36 -7.72
C LEU A 244 -12.25 -10.25 -6.67
N ALA A 245 -11.53 -9.16 -6.92
CA ALA A 245 -11.50 -8.01 -6.01
C ALA A 245 -12.90 -7.37 -5.87
N LEU A 246 -13.65 -7.24 -6.96
CA LEU A 246 -15.00 -6.68 -6.94
C LEU A 246 -16.00 -7.59 -6.20
N ALA A 247 -15.93 -8.90 -6.42
CA ALA A 247 -16.80 -9.85 -5.73
C ALA A 247 -16.54 -9.86 -4.21
N GLN A 248 -15.27 -9.89 -3.80
CA GLN A 248 -14.90 -9.79 -2.38
C GLN A 248 -15.28 -8.43 -1.78
N ALA A 249 -15.07 -7.33 -2.49
CA ALA A 249 -15.50 -6.01 -2.06
C ALA A 249 -17.02 -5.95 -1.84
N ALA A 250 -17.81 -6.54 -2.73
CA ALA A 250 -19.27 -6.57 -2.62
C ALA A 250 -19.73 -7.41 -1.41
N GLU A 251 -19.14 -8.58 -1.20
CA GLU A 251 -19.46 -9.46 -0.07
C GLU A 251 -19.09 -8.82 1.27
N GLU A 252 -17.86 -8.34 1.41
CA GLU A 252 -17.31 -7.82 2.66
C GLU A 252 -17.96 -6.48 3.09
N SER A 253 -18.32 -5.63 2.11
CA SER A 253 -18.95 -4.33 2.40
C SER A 253 -20.47 -4.33 2.36
N GLY A 254 -21.10 -5.47 2.03
CA GLY A 254 -22.54 -5.52 1.79
C GLY A 254 -22.97 -4.57 0.67
N TRP A 255 -22.26 -4.57 -0.46
CA TRP A 255 -22.52 -3.65 -1.58
C TRP A 255 -22.39 -2.17 -1.20
N GLY A 256 -21.44 -1.85 -0.33
CA GLY A 256 -21.19 -0.49 0.13
C GLY A 256 -22.16 -0.01 1.21
N THR A 257 -22.96 -0.88 1.85
CA THR A 257 -23.92 -0.49 2.89
C THR A 257 -23.39 -0.64 4.31
N SER A 258 -22.28 -1.37 4.51
CA SER A 258 -21.72 -1.65 5.81
C SER A 258 -21.29 -0.36 6.53
N ARG A 259 -21.42 -0.34 7.86
CA ARG A 259 -20.93 0.77 8.69
C ARG A 259 -19.42 1.01 8.51
N PHE A 260 -18.66 -0.07 8.36
CA PHE A 260 -17.20 0.00 8.30
C PHE A 260 -16.67 0.70 7.03
N ILE A 261 -17.37 0.58 5.89
CA ILE A 261 -16.97 1.28 4.67
C ILE A 261 -17.24 2.80 4.78
N HIS A 262 -18.29 3.20 5.52
CA HIS A 262 -18.65 4.61 5.68
C HIS A 262 -17.82 5.33 6.75
N GLU A 263 -17.54 4.66 7.88
CA GLU A 263 -16.81 5.26 8.99
C GLU A 263 -15.29 5.12 8.85
N GLY A 264 -14.82 4.12 8.08
CA GLY A 264 -13.38 3.83 7.99
C GLY A 264 -12.90 3.40 6.62
N ASN A 265 -13.65 3.64 5.54
CA ASN A 265 -13.27 3.25 4.17
C ASN A 265 -12.85 1.77 4.06
N ALA A 266 -13.31 0.89 4.98
CA ALA A 266 -12.92 -0.51 5.08
C ALA A 266 -13.73 -1.36 4.11
N VAL A 267 -13.32 -1.37 2.83
CA VAL A 267 -14.00 -2.11 1.75
C VAL A 267 -13.97 -3.62 1.99
N PHE A 268 -12.85 -4.15 2.51
CA PHE A 268 -12.59 -5.58 2.63
C PHE A 268 -12.57 -6.09 4.08
N GLY A 269 -13.05 -5.31 5.04
CA GLY A 269 -13.21 -5.74 6.43
C GLY A 269 -11.95 -6.27 7.12
N GLN A 270 -10.77 -5.78 6.78
CA GLN A 270 -9.50 -6.30 7.28
C GLN A 270 -9.37 -6.11 8.81
N TRP A 271 -8.99 -7.17 9.48
CA TRP A 271 -8.77 -7.16 10.92
C TRP A 271 -7.41 -6.56 11.30
N THR A 272 -7.36 -5.94 12.47
CA THR A 272 -6.15 -5.42 13.09
C THR A 272 -6.21 -5.58 14.60
N PHE A 273 -5.05 -5.69 15.22
CA PHE A 273 -4.90 -5.67 16.68
C PHE A 273 -4.39 -4.30 17.19
N SER A 274 -4.16 -3.35 16.29
CA SER A 274 -3.77 -1.98 16.67
C SER A 274 -4.95 -1.24 17.28
N GLU A 275 -4.70 -0.44 18.30
CA GLU A 275 -5.76 0.30 19.02
C GLU A 275 -6.11 1.63 18.36
N SER A 276 -5.14 2.31 17.74
CA SER A 276 -5.32 3.65 17.21
C SER A 276 -6.08 3.66 15.88
N GLY A 277 -7.11 4.51 15.77
CA GLY A 277 -7.80 4.83 14.52
C GLY A 277 -8.63 3.69 13.91
N ASN A 278 -8.94 2.63 14.66
CA ASN A 278 -9.62 1.45 14.13
C ASN A 278 -11.02 1.29 14.72
N LEU A 279 -11.92 0.67 13.94
CA LEU A 279 -13.33 0.52 14.27
C LEU A 279 -13.57 -0.75 15.09
N VAL A 280 -14.34 -0.64 16.16
CA VAL A 280 -14.77 -1.80 16.97
C VAL A 280 -16.01 -2.41 16.34
N PRO A 281 -16.04 -3.75 16.08
CA PRO A 281 -17.26 -4.44 15.66
C PRO A 281 -18.37 -4.30 16.70
N ALA A 282 -19.60 -4.01 16.27
CA ALA A 282 -20.74 -3.85 17.17
C ALA A 282 -21.13 -5.16 17.86
N ARG A 283 -20.88 -6.30 17.21
CA ARG A 283 -21.05 -7.65 17.75
C ARG A 283 -19.68 -8.31 17.81
N ARG A 284 -19.05 -8.26 18.96
CA ARG A 284 -17.77 -8.90 19.24
C ARG A 284 -17.98 -9.83 20.42
N ASP A 285 -17.59 -11.10 20.27
CA ASP A 285 -17.67 -12.06 21.36
C ASP A 285 -16.79 -11.63 22.55
N ASN A 286 -17.23 -11.96 23.77
CA ASN A 286 -16.49 -11.63 24.97
C ASN A 286 -15.08 -12.22 24.91
N GLY A 287 -14.06 -11.35 25.14
CA GLY A 287 -12.66 -11.73 25.10
C GLY A 287 -11.96 -11.52 23.74
N GLN A 288 -12.68 -11.21 22.67
CA GLN A 288 -12.02 -10.88 21.40
C GLN A 288 -11.56 -9.43 21.37
N VAL A 289 -10.31 -9.18 20.94
CA VAL A 289 -9.67 -7.86 20.92
C VAL A 289 -9.49 -7.30 19.50
N HIS A 290 -9.88 -8.05 18.45
CA HIS A 290 -9.73 -7.61 17.08
C HIS A 290 -10.59 -6.40 16.74
N ARG A 291 -10.09 -5.55 15.86
CA ARG A 291 -10.77 -4.36 15.32
C ARG A 291 -10.75 -4.41 13.80
N ILE A 292 -11.64 -3.66 13.17
CA ILE A 292 -11.61 -3.45 11.72
C ILE A 292 -10.71 -2.26 11.44
N ARG A 293 -9.73 -2.47 10.56
CA ARG A 293 -8.80 -1.43 10.15
C ARG A 293 -9.51 -0.32 9.38
N ALA A 294 -9.33 0.92 9.82
CA ALA A 294 -9.77 2.10 9.09
C ALA A 294 -8.67 2.61 8.15
N PHE A 295 -9.07 3.26 7.06
CA PHE A 295 -8.20 3.75 6.00
C PHE A 295 -8.52 5.21 5.69
N SER A 296 -7.52 5.97 5.24
CA SER A 296 -7.67 7.37 4.84
C SER A 296 -8.51 7.52 3.57
N SER A 297 -8.49 6.50 2.69
CA SER A 297 -9.30 6.45 1.48
C SER A 297 -9.73 5.03 1.13
N LEU A 298 -10.72 4.90 0.24
CA LEU A 298 -11.09 3.60 -0.35
C LEU A 298 -9.91 2.97 -1.09
N LEU A 299 -9.08 3.76 -1.77
CA LEU A 299 -7.91 3.26 -2.48
C LEU A 299 -6.89 2.61 -1.53
N ASP A 300 -6.67 3.20 -0.35
CA ASP A 300 -5.77 2.62 0.65
C ASP A 300 -6.27 1.27 1.18
N SER A 301 -7.59 1.11 1.29
CA SER A 301 -8.21 -0.18 1.61
C SER A 301 -7.95 -1.22 0.50
N VAL A 302 -8.10 -0.82 -0.77
CA VAL A 302 -7.82 -1.70 -1.93
C VAL A 302 -6.35 -2.09 -1.99
N ARG A 303 -5.43 -1.13 -1.80
CA ARG A 303 -3.97 -1.39 -1.74
C ARG A 303 -3.62 -2.36 -0.61
N ALA A 304 -4.21 -2.16 0.57
CA ALA A 304 -3.99 -3.03 1.72
C ALA A 304 -4.53 -4.45 1.48
N TYR A 305 -5.69 -4.58 0.83
CA TYR A 305 -6.25 -5.87 0.40
C TYR A 305 -5.31 -6.58 -0.58
N ALA A 306 -4.88 -5.91 -1.63
CA ALA A 306 -3.96 -6.50 -2.60
C ALA A 306 -2.64 -6.92 -1.94
N ARG A 307 -2.09 -6.10 -1.03
CA ARG A 307 -0.90 -6.43 -0.25
C ARG A 307 -1.13 -7.67 0.61
N ASN A 308 -2.28 -7.80 1.27
CA ASN A 308 -2.60 -8.96 2.09
C ASN A 308 -2.57 -10.27 1.26
N LEU A 309 -3.24 -10.33 0.12
CA LEU A 309 -3.21 -11.49 -0.77
C LEU A 309 -1.79 -11.78 -1.30
N ASN A 310 -1.01 -10.73 -1.52
CA ASN A 310 0.34 -10.81 -2.04
C ASN A 310 1.39 -11.23 -0.99
N THR A 311 1.12 -11.06 0.32
CA THR A 311 2.14 -11.28 1.36
C THR A 311 1.77 -12.35 2.38
N HIS A 312 0.51 -12.44 2.81
CA HIS A 312 0.12 -13.31 3.92
C HIS A 312 0.26 -14.80 3.58
N GLY A 313 0.70 -15.59 4.57
CA GLY A 313 1.02 -17.02 4.40
C GLY A 313 -0.16 -17.87 3.91
N ALA A 314 -1.38 -17.55 4.36
CA ALA A 314 -2.61 -18.25 3.98
C ALA A 314 -2.88 -18.24 2.46
N TYR A 315 -2.36 -17.24 1.72
CA TYR A 315 -2.58 -17.09 0.28
C TYR A 315 -1.41 -17.56 -0.57
N ARG A 316 -0.57 -18.48 -0.07
CA ARG A 316 0.58 -19.03 -0.81
C ARG A 316 0.13 -19.75 -2.08
N GLU A 317 -0.94 -20.54 -1.99
CA GLU A 317 -1.48 -21.29 -3.12
C GLU A 317 -2.05 -20.37 -4.19
N PHE A 318 -2.76 -19.32 -3.79
CA PHE A 318 -3.23 -18.27 -4.69
C PHE A 318 -2.07 -17.68 -5.52
N ARG A 319 -0.97 -17.31 -4.85
CA ARG A 319 0.22 -16.78 -5.53
C ARG A 319 0.92 -17.81 -6.42
N ARG A 320 0.95 -19.08 -6.01
CA ARG A 320 1.54 -20.18 -6.77
C ARG A 320 0.76 -20.42 -8.07
N GLN A 321 -0.56 -20.50 -8.00
CA GLN A 321 -1.42 -20.65 -9.17
C GLN A 321 -1.28 -19.45 -10.11
N ARG A 322 -1.33 -18.22 -9.58
CA ARG A 322 -1.15 -17.01 -10.38
C ARG A 322 0.19 -17.00 -11.12
N HIS A 323 1.25 -17.38 -10.44
CA HIS A 323 2.57 -17.48 -11.07
C HIS A 323 2.61 -18.57 -12.15
N ALA A 324 1.98 -19.72 -11.94
CA ALA A 324 1.89 -20.78 -12.96
C ALA A 324 1.12 -20.32 -14.20
N LEU A 325 0.03 -19.56 -14.03
CA LEU A 325 -0.69 -18.93 -15.16
C LEU A 325 0.21 -17.96 -15.93
N ARG A 326 0.97 -17.13 -15.22
CA ARG A 326 1.94 -16.20 -15.85
C ARG A 326 3.00 -16.93 -16.67
N LEU A 327 3.56 -18.02 -16.17
CA LEU A 327 4.55 -18.81 -16.90
C LEU A 327 4.00 -19.45 -18.18
N LYS A 328 2.69 -19.74 -18.21
CA LYS A 328 1.99 -20.25 -19.37
C LYS A 328 1.51 -19.16 -20.33
N GLY A 329 1.73 -17.88 -20.03
CA GLY A 329 1.14 -16.77 -20.78
C GLY A 329 -0.40 -16.72 -20.73
N ALA A 330 -1.01 -17.43 -19.78
CA ALA A 330 -2.46 -17.50 -19.63
C ALA A 330 -3.01 -16.22 -18.94
N PRO A 331 -4.24 -15.80 -19.27
CA PRO A 331 -4.89 -14.69 -18.58
C PRO A 331 -5.11 -15.01 -17.09
N LEU A 332 -5.10 -13.98 -16.27
CA LEU A 332 -5.44 -14.10 -14.85
C LEU A 332 -6.95 -13.94 -14.69
N ASP A 333 -7.63 -15.04 -14.49
CA ASP A 333 -9.08 -15.14 -14.35
C ASP A 333 -9.44 -15.36 -12.87
N GLY A 334 -10.34 -14.52 -12.34
CA GLY A 334 -10.78 -14.62 -10.94
C GLY A 334 -11.54 -15.91 -10.64
N LEU A 335 -12.30 -16.47 -11.60
CA LEU A 335 -12.99 -17.75 -11.44
C LEU A 335 -12.03 -18.93 -11.27
N LEU A 336 -10.91 -18.91 -12.01
CA LEU A 336 -9.87 -19.93 -11.88
C LEU A 336 -9.11 -19.83 -10.56
N MET A 337 -9.07 -18.64 -9.95
CA MET A 337 -8.24 -18.37 -8.78
C MET A 337 -9.01 -18.40 -7.46
N VAL A 338 -10.33 -18.34 -7.48
CA VAL A 338 -11.18 -18.21 -6.30
C VAL A 338 -11.03 -19.38 -5.31
N ASP A 339 -10.76 -20.59 -5.79
CA ASP A 339 -10.63 -21.81 -4.98
C ASP A 339 -9.48 -21.74 -3.96
N ASN A 340 -8.52 -20.87 -4.22
CA ASN A 340 -7.38 -20.64 -3.30
C ASN A 340 -7.68 -19.62 -2.19
N LEU A 341 -8.93 -19.17 -2.06
CA LEU A 341 -9.35 -18.21 -1.03
C LEU A 341 -10.14 -18.83 0.12
N LYS A 342 -10.11 -20.16 0.29
CA LYS A 342 -10.78 -20.87 1.40
C LYS A 342 -10.41 -20.30 2.77
N SER A 343 -9.16 -19.87 2.94
CA SER A 343 -8.65 -19.30 4.19
C SER A 343 -8.99 -17.80 4.38
N TYR A 344 -9.72 -17.18 3.44
CA TYR A 344 -10.09 -15.77 3.55
C TYR A 344 -11.20 -15.55 4.58
N SER A 345 -12.11 -16.50 4.70
CA SER A 345 -13.21 -16.48 5.65
C SER A 345 -13.28 -17.80 6.41
N GLN A 346 -13.75 -17.73 7.66
CA GLN A 346 -14.06 -18.95 8.47
C GLN A 346 -15.10 -19.86 7.81
N ARG A 347 -15.89 -19.33 6.85
CA ARG A 347 -16.88 -20.11 6.07
C ARG A 347 -16.25 -21.09 5.08
N GLY A 348 -14.93 -20.98 4.80
CA GLY A 348 -14.19 -21.90 3.94
C GLY A 348 -14.79 -22.05 2.54
N GLU A 349 -15.20 -23.26 2.16
CA GLU A 349 -15.79 -23.57 0.84
C GLU A 349 -17.02 -22.73 0.54
N LYS A 350 -17.93 -22.53 1.52
CA LYS A 350 -19.14 -21.72 1.34
C LYS A 350 -18.81 -20.26 0.97
N TYR A 351 -17.69 -19.74 1.46
CA TYR A 351 -17.21 -18.44 1.04
C TYR A 351 -16.79 -18.45 -0.42
N VAL A 352 -16.02 -19.45 -0.84
CA VAL A 352 -15.57 -19.63 -2.23
C VAL A 352 -16.77 -19.70 -3.17
N GLU A 353 -17.80 -20.52 -2.83
CA GLU A 353 -19.04 -20.62 -3.60
C GLU A 353 -19.77 -19.27 -3.71
N THR A 354 -19.84 -18.52 -2.59
CA THR A 354 -20.43 -17.17 -2.60
C THR A 354 -19.70 -16.25 -3.57
N ILE A 355 -18.36 -16.19 -3.50
CA ILE A 355 -17.56 -15.32 -4.38
C ILE A 355 -17.68 -15.76 -5.84
N ARG A 356 -17.67 -17.08 -6.12
CA ARG A 356 -17.88 -17.62 -7.46
C ARG A 356 -19.24 -17.17 -8.02
N THR A 357 -20.31 -17.38 -7.25
CA THR A 357 -21.67 -16.96 -7.63
C THR A 357 -21.73 -15.44 -7.90
N LEU A 358 -21.06 -14.61 -7.09
CA LEU A 358 -21.02 -13.16 -7.31
C LEU A 358 -20.30 -12.80 -8.61
N ILE A 359 -19.21 -13.49 -8.95
CA ILE A 359 -18.49 -13.27 -10.22
C ILE A 359 -19.38 -13.63 -11.40
N GLU A 360 -20.02 -14.79 -11.36
CA GLU A 360 -20.85 -15.31 -12.46
C GLU A 360 -22.12 -14.48 -12.66
N THR A 361 -22.91 -14.29 -11.62
CA THR A 361 -24.22 -13.60 -11.69
C THR A 361 -24.12 -12.12 -12.06
N ASN A 362 -22.96 -11.49 -11.82
CA ASN A 362 -22.72 -10.10 -12.18
C ASN A 362 -21.77 -9.96 -13.40
N ASN A 363 -21.42 -11.05 -14.08
CA ASN A 363 -20.51 -11.08 -15.23
C ASN A 363 -19.19 -10.36 -14.97
N LEU A 364 -18.63 -10.51 -13.75
CA LEU A 364 -17.43 -9.78 -13.35
C LEU A 364 -16.17 -10.29 -14.05
N HIS A 365 -16.09 -11.58 -14.43
CA HIS A 365 -14.98 -12.15 -15.17
C HIS A 365 -14.66 -11.38 -16.47
N ARG A 366 -15.67 -10.75 -17.10
CA ARG A 366 -15.48 -9.88 -18.26
C ARG A 366 -14.77 -8.55 -17.95
N LEU A 367 -14.52 -8.26 -16.68
CA LEU A 367 -13.79 -7.07 -16.23
C LEU A 367 -12.31 -7.36 -15.94
N ASP A 368 -11.85 -8.60 -16.06
CA ASP A 368 -10.46 -8.96 -15.76
C ASP A 368 -9.46 -8.34 -16.74
N ASP A 369 -9.89 -8.04 -17.96
CA ASP A 369 -9.10 -7.29 -18.95
C ASP A 369 -9.42 -5.79 -19.00
N ALA A 370 -10.25 -5.28 -18.08
CA ALA A 370 -10.57 -3.86 -18.01
C ALA A 370 -9.32 -3.01 -17.74
N ARG A 371 -9.28 -1.82 -18.35
CA ARG A 371 -8.15 -0.88 -18.21
C ARG A 371 -8.66 0.52 -17.90
N LEU A 372 -7.88 1.26 -17.14
CA LEU A 372 -8.12 2.69 -16.96
C LEU A 372 -7.89 3.41 -18.30
N ARG A 373 -8.67 4.48 -18.49
CA ARG A 373 -8.47 5.40 -19.62
C ARG A 373 -7.08 6.00 -19.53
N ASP A 374 -6.37 6.10 -20.66
CA ASP A 374 -5.07 6.75 -20.71
C ASP A 374 -5.19 8.19 -20.20
N GLU A 375 -4.19 8.63 -19.47
CA GLU A 375 -4.07 10.04 -19.13
C GLU A 375 -3.82 10.82 -20.42
N LYS A 376 -4.64 11.84 -20.68
CA LYS A 376 -4.27 12.82 -21.71
C LYS A 376 -2.93 13.40 -21.27
N PRO A 377 -1.91 13.40 -22.15
CA PRO A 377 -0.69 14.11 -21.82
C PRO A 377 -1.10 15.55 -21.49
N GLY A 378 -0.89 15.96 -20.23
CA GLY A 378 -1.03 17.36 -19.86
C GLY A 378 -0.15 18.19 -20.79
N PRO A 379 -0.47 19.48 -21.03
CA PRO A 379 0.41 20.34 -21.78
C PRO A 379 1.80 20.21 -21.13
N ARG A 380 2.75 19.62 -21.84
CA ARG A 380 4.16 19.65 -21.42
C ARG A 380 4.46 21.13 -21.31
N SER A 381 4.65 21.62 -20.10
CA SER A 381 5.28 22.90 -19.87
C SER A 381 6.66 22.82 -20.51
N LEU A 382 6.77 23.28 -21.73
CA LEU A 382 8.03 23.58 -22.35
C LEU A 382 8.57 24.82 -21.63
N ILE A 383 9.37 24.60 -20.60
CA ILE A 383 10.27 25.63 -20.06
C ILE A 383 11.68 25.14 -20.29
#